data_6e299109796a59d943e40e2dab984e14
#
_entry.id   6e299109796a59d943e40e2dab984e14
#
_cell.length_a   1.000
_cell.length_b   1.000
_cell.length_c   1.000
_cell.angle_alpha   90.00
_cell.angle_beta   90.00
_cell.angle_gamma   90.00
#
_symmetry.space_group_name_H-M   'P 1'
#
loop_
_entity.id
_entity.type
_entity.pdbx_description
1 polymer ?
#
loop_
_entity_poly.entity_id
_entity_poly.type
_entity_poly.pdbx_seq_one_letter_code
_entity_poly.pdbx_strand_id
1 'polypeptide(L)'
;GHIMTFITAAEAAKIAEASQPFTSSYLLEEINRHIENLAKLGEREVYYPSLKTRTSLDTIQKVESELVNLGYKVSLDSRDNEKYVLHIVY
;
A
#
# COMPACT_ATOMS: atom_id res chain seq x y z
N GLY A 1 -14.81 -4.89 35.35
CA GLY A 1 -14.11 -5.21 34.22
C GLY A 1 -14.51 -4.35 33.07
N HIS A 2 -13.56 -3.98 32.38
CA HIS A 2 -13.83 -3.18 31.21
C HIS A 2 -14.12 -4.06 30.02
N ILE A 3 -15.25 -3.86 29.45
CA ILE A 3 -15.63 -4.60 28.27
C ILE A 3 -15.10 -3.85 27.07
N MET A 4 -14.63 -4.59 26.08
CA MET A 4 -14.27 -3.97 24.84
C MET A 4 -15.46 -3.19 24.31
N THR A 5 -15.26 -1.92 24.07
CA THR A 5 -16.30 -1.05 23.58
C THR A 5 -16.07 -0.77 22.10
N PHE A 6 -17.10 -0.96 21.32
CA PHE A 6 -17.03 -0.55 19.93
C PHE A 6 -17.03 0.96 19.85
N ILE A 7 -16.25 1.49 18.92
CA ILE A 7 -16.28 2.92 18.67
C ILE A 7 -17.65 3.29 18.07
N THR A 8 -18.10 4.47 18.37
CA THR A 8 -19.35 4.98 17.79
C THR A 8 -19.12 5.36 16.34
N ALA A 9 -20.22 5.50 15.60
CA ALA A 9 -20.13 5.95 14.21
C ALA A 9 -19.48 7.34 14.12
N ALA A 10 -19.76 8.23 15.08
CA ALA A 10 -19.14 9.54 15.12
C ALA A 10 -17.64 9.47 15.34
N GLU A 11 -17.20 8.57 16.23
CA GLU A 11 -15.78 8.37 16.48
C GLU A 11 -15.08 7.78 15.26
N ALA A 12 -15.71 6.81 14.62
CA ALA A 12 -15.17 6.21 13.40
C ALA A 12 -15.02 7.25 12.30
N ALA A 13 -16.03 8.12 12.13
CA ALA A 13 -15.98 9.19 11.15
C ALA A 13 -14.83 10.16 11.45
N LYS A 14 -14.63 10.51 12.72
CA LYS A 14 -13.51 11.37 13.12
C LYS A 14 -12.17 10.76 12.80
N ILE A 15 -12.00 9.48 13.08
CA ILE A 15 -10.77 8.76 12.76
C ILE A 15 -10.53 8.78 11.26
N ALA A 16 -11.57 8.52 10.47
CA ALA A 16 -11.47 8.51 9.02
C ALA A 16 -11.09 9.89 8.47
N GLU A 17 -11.71 10.95 9.01
CA GLU A 17 -11.41 12.32 8.58
C GLU A 17 -9.99 12.74 8.95
N ALA A 18 -9.49 12.27 10.07
CA ALA A 18 -8.15 12.58 10.54
C ALA A 18 -7.08 11.73 9.88
N SER A 19 -7.47 10.67 9.18
CA SER A 19 -6.52 9.79 8.52
C SER A 19 -5.79 10.51 7.41
N GLN A 20 -4.47 10.40 7.42
CA GLN A 20 -3.65 10.95 6.36
C GLN A 20 -3.59 10.00 5.18
N PRO A 21 -3.45 10.51 3.95
CA PRO A 21 -3.13 9.66 2.82
C PRO A 21 -1.83 8.92 3.08
N PHE A 22 -1.66 7.77 2.47
CA PHE A 22 -0.42 7.02 2.58
C PHE A 22 0.72 7.80 1.94
N THR A 23 1.87 7.82 2.62
CA THR A 23 3.09 8.40 2.07
C THR A 23 3.84 7.34 1.27
N SER A 24 4.74 7.78 0.39
CA SER A 24 5.59 6.85 -0.34
C SER A 24 6.46 6.02 0.61
N SER A 25 6.94 6.62 1.69
CA SER A 25 7.73 5.90 2.69
C SER A 25 6.95 4.77 3.35
N TYR A 26 5.69 5.04 3.70
CA TYR A 26 4.83 4.02 4.29
C TYR A 26 4.62 2.86 3.32
N LEU A 27 4.30 3.17 2.07
CA LEU A 27 4.05 2.15 1.05
C LEU A 27 5.31 1.33 0.78
N LEU A 28 6.47 1.97 0.73
CA LEU A 28 7.73 1.27 0.51
C LEU A 28 8.05 0.30 1.65
N GLU A 29 7.79 0.69 2.88
CA GLU A 29 7.98 -0.19 4.04
C GLU A 29 7.06 -1.41 3.97
N GLU A 30 5.79 -1.19 3.62
CA GLU A 30 4.83 -2.28 3.47
C GLU A 30 5.25 -3.25 2.36
N ILE A 31 5.63 -2.70 1.21
CA ILE A 31 6.07 -3.49 0.06
C ILE A 31 7.32 -4.28 0.42
N ASN A 32 8.26 -3.65 1.11
CA ASN A 32 9.49 -4.33 1.53
C ASN A 32 9.20 -5.55 2.40
N ARG A 33 8.29 -5.42 3.34
CA ARG A 33 7.88 -6.55 4.18
C ARG A 33 7.24 -7.67 3.36
N HIS A 34 6.39 -7.31 2.41
CA HIS A 34 5.76 -8.31 1.53
C HIS A 34 6.81 -9.02 0.68
N ILE A 35 7.76 -8.27 0.12
CA ILE A 35 8.83 -8.86 -0.68
C ILE A 35 9.67 -9.82 0.14
N GLU A 36 10.08 -9.41 1.34
CA GLU A 36 10.87 -10.28 2.21
C GLU A 36 10.15 -11.58 2.52
N ASN A 37 8.87 -11.49 2.89
CA ASN A 37 8.10 -12.67 3.26
C ASN A 37 7.92 -13.62 2.08
N LEU A 38 7.59 -13.07 0.91
CA LEU A 38 7.37 -13.89 -0.28
C LEU A 38 8.67 -14.44 -0.84
N ALA A 39 9.75 -13.68 -0.79
CA ALA A 39 11.05 -14.15 -1.23
C ALA A 39 11.52 -15.33 -0.38
N LYS A 40 11.28 -15.31 0.93
CA LYS A 40 11.58 -16.44 1.81
C LYS A 40 10.81 -17.70 1.44
N LEU A 41 9.65 -17.54 0.82
CA LEU A 41 8.85 -18.65 0.34
C LEU A 41 9.21 -19.07 -1.08
N GLY A 42 10.20 -18.44 -1.69
CA GLY A 42 10.65 -18.75 -3.03
C GLY A 42 9.88 -18.02 -4.12
N GLU A 43 9.00 -17.09 -3.76
CA GLU A 43 8.25 -16.31 -4.75
C GLU A 43 9.14 -15.23 -5.36
N ARG A 44 8.95 -14.97 -6.64
CA ARG A 44 9.76 -14.03 -7.40
C ARG A 44 8.97 -12.81 -7.84
N GLU A 45 7.74 -12.66 -7.39
CA GLU A 45 6.89 -11.53 -7.73
C GLU A 45 5.90 -11.23 -6.64
N VAL A 46 5.44 -9.98 -6.63
CA VAL A 46 4.45 -9.48 -5.67
C VAL A 46 3.44 -8.63 -6.41
N TYR A 47 2.16 -8.81 -6.08
CA TYR A 47 1.10 -7.91 -6.49
C TYR A 47 0.69 -7.10 -5.26
N TYR A 48 0.87 -5.80 -5.32
CA TYR A 48 0.57 -4.93 -4.18
C TYR A 48 -0.57 -3.96 -4.54
N PRO A 49 -1.76 -4.15 -3.97
CA PRO A 49 -2.87 -3.22 -4.19
C PRO A 49 -2.81 -2.05 -3.23
N SER A 50 -3.18 -0.86 -3.71
CA SER A 50 -3.29 0.33 -2.87
C SER A 50 -4.54 1.10 -3.25
N LEU A 51 -5.38 1.42 -2.25
CA LEU A 51 -6.65 2.08 -2.49
C LEU A 51 -6.44 3.48 -3.06
N LYS A 52 -7.17 3.79 -4.13
CA LYS A 52 -7.12 5.13 -4.75
C LYS A 52 -7.62 6.23 -3.82
N THR A 53 -8.47 5.88 -2.85
CA THR A 53 -8.95 6.85 -1.86
C THR A 53 -7.88 7.24 -0.84
N ARG A 54 -6.82 6.44 -0.71
CA ARG A 54 -5.76 6.66 0.28
C ARG A 54 -4.42 6.95 -0.36
N THR A 55 -4.28 6.74 -1.65
CA THR A 55 -3.01 6.88 -2.35
C THR A 55 -3.23 7.69 -3.62
N SER A 56 -2.51 8.79 -3.75
CA SER A 56 -2.56 9.59 -4.97
C SER A 56 -1.72 8.95 -6.06
N LEU A 57 -2.00 9.32 -7.31
CA LEU A 57 -1.21 8.85 -8.44
C LEU A 57 0.25 9.26 -8.31
N ASP A 58 0.50 10.49 -7.86
CA ASP A 58 1.86 10.99 -7.66
C ASP A 58 2.63 10.12 -6.67
N THR A 59 1.98 9.74 -5.57
CA THR A 59 2.61 8.90 -4.55
C THR A 59 2.93 7.52 -5.09
N ILE A 60 1.99 6.90 -5.81
CA ILE A 60 2.21 5.54 -6.35
C ILE A 60 3.29 5.55 -7.43
N GLN A 61 3.36 6.60 -8.24
CA GLN A 61 4.40 6.74 -9.25
C GLN A 61 5.78 6.93 -8.62
N LYS A 62 5.84 7.65 -7.52
CA LYS A 62 7.08 7.81 -6.77
C LYS A 62 7.57 6.49 -6.20
N VAL A 63 6.65 5.70 -5.65
CA VAL A 63 6.96 4.36 -5.15
C VAL A 63 7.49 3.48 -6.29
N GLU A 64 6.83 3.50 -7.43
CA GLU A 64 7.27 2.76 -8.61
C GLU A 64 8.69 3.14 -9.01
N SER A 65 8.97 4.44 -9.09
CA SER A 65 10.30 4.94 -9.47
C SER A 65 11.38 4.49 -8.48
N GLU A 66 11.10 4.53 -7.20
CA GLU A 66 12.06 4.12 -6.19
C GLU A 66 12.34 2.63 -6.23
N LEU A 67 11.33 1.81 -6.49
CA LEU A 67 11.52 0.38 -6.66
C LEU A 67 12.35 0.07 -7.91
N VAL A 68 12.11 0.76 -9.00
CA VAL A 68 12.91 0.60 -10.22
C VAL A 68 14.36 0.97 -9.94
N ASN A 69 14.62 2.02 -9.18
CA ASN A 69 15.98 2.43 -8.83
C ASN A 69 16.68 1.38 -7.97
N LEU A 70 15.93 0.57 -7.23
CA LEU A 70 16.47 -0.53 -6.43
C LEU A 70 16.70 -1.80 -7.24
N GLY A 71 16.35 -1.81 -8.51
CA GLY A 71 16.57 -2.94 -9.40
C GLY A 71 15.36 -3.82 -9.66
N TYR A 72 14.19 -3.46 -9.12
CA TYR A 72 12.97 -4.22 -9.38
C TYR A 72 12.38 -3.89 -10.72
N LYS A 73 11.66 -4.84 -11.31
CA LYS A 73 10.83 -4.60 -12.48
C LYS A 73 9.42 -4.33 -11.99
N VAL A 74 8.89 -3.16 -12.28
CA VAL A 74 7.61 -2.72 -11.74
C VAL A 74 6.66 -2.33 -12.85
N SER A 75 5.43 -2.80 -12.75
CA SER A 75 4.34 -2.40 -13.65
C SER A 75 3.19 -1.86 -12.81
N LEU A 76 2.63 -0.75 -13.21
CA LEU A 76 1.49 -0.15 -12.53
C LEU A 76 0.22 -0.42 -13.34
N ASP A 77 -0.78 -1.00 -12.68
CA ASP A 77 -2.11 -1.18 -13.24
C ASP A 77 -3.06 -0.23 -12.53
N SER A 78 -3.65 0.71 -13.26
CA SER A 78 -4.58 1.69 -12.72
C SER A 78 -5.99 1.52 -13.27
N ARG A 79 -6.28 0.41 -13.94
CA ARG A 79 -7.57 0.19 -14.59
C ARG A 79 -8.73 -0.03 -13.60
N ASP A 80 -8.41 -0.55 -12.41
CA ASP A 80 -9.43 -0.73 -11.39
C ASP A 80 -9.85 0.64 -10.85
N ASN A 81 -11.16 0.84 -10.67
CA ASN A 81 -11.68 2.12 -10.20
C ASN A 81 -11.36 2.41 -8.74
N GLU A 82 -11.07 1.38 -7.96
CA GLU A 82 -10.90 1.50 -6.51
C GLU A 82 -9.45 1.45 -6.07
N LYS A 83 -8.57 0.84 -6.86
CA LYS A 83 -7.19 0.63 -6.42
C LYS A 83 -6.19 0.67 -7.56
N TYR A 84 -4.96 1.03 -7.19
CA TYR A 84 -3.78 0.82 -8.01
C TYR A 84 -3.20 -0.54 -7.65
N VAL A 85 -2.68 -1.27 -8.63
CA VAL A 85 -1.98 -2.52 -8.38
C VAL A 85 -0.58 -2.41 -8.93
N LEU A 86 0.41 -2.62 -8.07
CA LEU A 86 1.81 -2.68 -8.49
C LEU A 86 2.20 -4.15 -8.63
N HIS A 87 2.68 -4.50 -9.81
CA HIS A 87 3.26 -5.82 -10.07
C HIS A 87 4.78 -5.67 -10.02
N ILE A 88 5.40 -6.27 -9.04
CA ILE A 88 6.81 -6.10 -8.72
C ILE A 88 7.50 -7.44 -8.91
N VAL A 89 8.53 -7.47 -9.75
CA VAL A 89 9.28 -8.69 -10.07
C VAL A 89 10.74 -8.50 -9.69
N TYR A 90 11.30 -9.50 -9.10
CA TYR A 90 12.72 -9.54 -8.70
C TYR A 90 13.30 -10.93 -9.03
#